data_17d6303e641d7c73251fc864571e7758
#
_entry.id   17d6303e641d7c73251fc864571e7758
#
_cell.length_a   1.000
_cell.length_b   1.000
_cell.length_c   1.000
_cell.angle_alpha   90.00
_cell.angle_beta   90.00
_cell.angle_gamma   90.00
#
_symmetry.space_group_name_H-M   'P 1'
#
loop_
_entity.id
_entity.type
_entity.pdbx_description
1 polymer ?
#
loop_
_entity_poly.entity_id
_entity_poly.type
_entity_poly.pdbx_seq_one_letter_code
_entity_poly.pdbx_strand_id
1 'polypeptide(L)'
;MPPFAGDLGPDVVQLHSAGYRNPSQLQEGGVLVVGVGNSGAEIALEVAGRHPTWLAGKESGHVPFRIEGAAARYIFQPLLFRVVGHRVLTVDTPIGRKLRPKLISHAAPLVRVKPKDLATAGIQRVPRIVGVLDGHPLLADQQILQVANVIWCTGSGPDFSWIDLPVFGENEHEPMHHRGVVANQPGLYFVGLSFLYAMSSGFLPGVDRDAEHIVHAILAGADRTSDRPGPAVDHGIRRPMRSG
;
A
#
# COMPACT_ATOMS: atom_id res chain seq x y z
N MET A 1 -8.53 10.57 -2.72
CA MET A 1 -9.53 11.33 -1.91
C MET A 1 -10.91 10.79 -2.26
N PRO A 2 -11.91 10.83 -1.37
CA PRO A 2 -13.25 10.40 -1.69
C PRO A 2 -13.90 11.32 -2.75
N PRO A 3 -14.90 10.82 -3.52
CA PRO A 3 -15.52 11.61 -4.58
C PRO A 3 -16.13 12.94 -4.10
N PHE A 4 -16.71 12.96 -2.90
CA PHE A 4 -17.32 14.15 -2.32
C PHE A 4 -16.31 15.19 -1.78
N ALA A 5 -15.01 14.94 -1.85
CA ALA A 5 -14.01 15.91 -1.40
C ALA A 5 -14.09 17.24 -2.18
N GLY A 6 -14.54 17.20 -3.45
CA GLY A 6 -14.74 18.39 -4.27
C GLY A 6 -15.91 19.27 -3.84
N ASP A 7 -16.79 18.79 -2.98
CA ASP A 7 -17.97 19.54 -2.51
C ASP A 7 -17.66 20.41 -1.26
N LEU A 8 -16.46 20.26 -0.68
CA LEU A 8 -16.01 21.13 0.42
C LEU A 8 -15.88 22.58 -0.03
N GLY A 9 -16.20 23.49 0.87
CA GLY A 9 -16.12 24.93 0.61
C GLY A 9 -14.74 25.37 0.12
N PRO A 10 -14.67 26.41 -0.73
CA PRO A 10 -13.42 26.86 -1.35
C PRO A 10 -12.42 27.42 -0.33
N ASP A 11 -12.89 27.80 0.83
CA ASP A 11 -12.13 28.30 1.98
C ASP A 11 -11.56 27.19 2.87
N VAL A 12 -11.92 25.93 2.61
CA VAL A 12 -11.35 24.77 3.31
C VAL A 12 -10.09 24.27 2.59
N VAL A 13 -8.95 24.40 3.22
CA VAL A 13 -7.69 23.84 2.70
C VAL A 13 -7.74 22.32 2.73
N GLN A 14 -7.47 21.71 1.60
CA GLN A 14 -7.43 20.25 1.47
C GLN A 14 -6.04 19.76 1.09
N LEU A 15 -5.51 18.80 1.86
CA LEU A 15 -4.24 18.14 1.58
C LEU A 15 -4.42 16.62 1.58
N HIS A 16 -3.77 15.94 0.67
CA HIS A 16 -3.57 14.49 0.80
C HIS A 16 -2.31 14.22 1.66
N SER A 17 -2.31 13.14 2.43
CA SER A 17 -1.16 12.79 3.30
C SER A 17 0.17 12.69 2.55
N ALA A 18 0.16 12.33 1.27
CA ALA A 18 1.36 12.33 0.43
C ALA A 18 1.92 13.73 0.13
N GLY A 19 1.08 14.77 0.17
CA GLY A 19 1.45 16.17 -0.02
C GLY A 19 1.73 16.91 1.29
N TYR A 20 1.33 16.35 2.43
CA TYR A 20 1.58 16.94 3.74
C TYR A 20 3.07 16.86 4.09
N ARG A 21 3.65 17.95 4.54
CA ARG A 21 5.05 18.08 4.97
C ARG A 21 5.19 18.52 6.40
N ASN A 22 4.40 19.52 6.81
CA ASN A 22 4.42 20.09 8.15
C ASN A 22 3.18 20.96 8.39
N PRO A 23 2.87 21.36 9.64
CA PRO A 23 1.69 22.16 9.98
C PRO A 23 1.66 23.56 9.34
N SER A 24 2.76 24.12 8.86
CA SER A 24 2.76 25.44 8.22
C SER A 24 2.04 25.53 6.88
N GLN A 25 1.67 24.37 6.31
CA GLN A 25 0.84 24.29 5.11
C GLN A 25 -0.67 24.53 5.41
N LEU A 26 -1.03 24.56 6.68
CA LEU A 26 -2.41 24.71 7.13
C LEU A 26 -2.70 26.17 7.47
N GLN A 27 -3.93 26.61 7.22
CA GLN A 27 -4.40 27.90 7.67
C GLN A 27 -4.87 27.85 9.12
N GLU A 28 -5.02 29.02 9.76
CA GLU A 28 -5.56 29.09 11.12
C GLU A 28 -6.94 28.46 11.23
N GLY A 29 -7.20 27.80 12.36
CA GLY A 29 -8.47 27.14 12.64
C GLY A 29 -8.35 25.63 12.86
N GLY A 30 -9.49 24.97 12.85
CA GLY A 30 -9.57 23.54 13.11
C GLY A 30 -9.08 22.65 11.97
N VAL A 31 -8.55 21.50 12.31
CA VAL A 31 -8.04 20.51 11.34
C VAL A 31 -8.73 19.17 11.51
N LEU A 32 -9.33 18.67 10.44
CA LEU A 32 -9.87 17.32 10.38
C LEU A 32 -8.90 16.40 9.64
N VAL A 33 -8.38 15.41 10.34
CA VAL A 33 -7.59 14.33 9.74
C VAL A 33 -8.49 13.13 9.47
N VAL A 34 -8.56 12.71 8.21
CA VAL A 34 -9.47 11.64 7.74
C VAL A 34 -8.68 10.37 7.49
N GLY A 35 -8.91 9.36 8.30
CA GLY A 35 -8.21 8.07 8.26
C GLY A 35 -7.38 7.84 9.51
N VAL A 36 -7.63 6.69 10.17
CA VAL A 36 -7.06 6.33 11.48
C VAL A 36 -5.91 5.32 11.34
N GLY A 37 -5.27 5.28 10.18
CA GLY A 37 -4.03 4.52 9.98
C GLY A 37 -2.81 5.23 10.62
N ASN A 38 -1.62 4.64 10.46
CA ASN A 38 -0.38 5.19 11.03
C ASN A 38 -0.14 6.64 10.60
N SER A 39 -0.25 6.94 9.29
CA SER A 39 -0.07 8.32 8.79
C SER A 39 -1.06 9.29 9.42
N GLY A 40 -2.35 8.93 9.48
CA GLY A 40 -3.37 9.82 10.08
C GLY A 40 -3.14 10.07 11.55
N ALA A 41 -2.76 9.05 12.31
CA ALA A 41 -2.47 9.19 13.74
C ALA A 41 -1.21 10.03 14.01
N GLU A 42 -0.14 9.82 13.23
CA GLU A 42 1.12 10.59 13.36
C GLU A 42 0.90 12.07 12.95
N ILE A 43 0.23 12.32 11.82
CA ILE A 43 -0.09 13.69 11.38
C ILE A 43 -1.01 14.38 12.38
N ALA A 44 -2.03 13.69 12.91
CA ALA A 44 -2.92 14.27 13.90
C ALA A 44 -2.17 14.71 15.17
N LEU A 45 -1.21 13.92 15.65
CA LEU A 45 -0.36 14.28 16.79
C LEU A 45 0.50 15.53 16.52
N GLU A 46 1.08 15.62 15.34
CA GLU A 46 1.90 16.76 14.95
C GLU A 46 1.07 18.05 14.86
N VAL A 47 -0.09 17.95 14.23
CA VAL A 47 -1.01 19.08 14.01
C VAL A 47 -1.65 19.57 15.31
N ALA A 48 -1.99 18.67 16.24
CA ALA A 48 -2.64 18.98 17.50
C ALA A 48 -1.81 19.92 18.41
N GLY A 49 -0.50 19.99 18.19
CA GLY A 49 0.36 20.96 18.89
C GLY A 49 0.07 22.43 18.54
N ARG A 50 -0.67 22.70 17.45
CA ARG A 50 -0.94 24.06 16.95
C ARG A 50 -2.40 24.34 16.62
N HIS A 51 -3.19 23.30 16.37
CA HIS A 51 -4.56 23.41 15.88
C HIS A 51 -5.52 22.51 16.68
N PRO A 52 -6.76 22.95 16.95
CA PRO A 52 -7.82 22.04 17.36
C PRO A 52 -7.95 20.92 16.32
N THR A 53 -7.84 19.67 16.75
CA THR A 53 -7.69 18.55 15.82
C THR A 53 -8.73 17.45 16.05
N TRP A 54 -9.39 17.06 14.97
CA TRP A 54 -10.30 15.90 14.91
C TRP A 54 -9.69 14.81 14.07
N LEU A 55 -9.91 13.56 14.49
CA LEU A 55 -9.46 12.38 13.78
C LEU A 55 -10.66 11.49 13.45
N ALA A 56 -11.03 11.47 12.16
CA ALA A 56 -12.20 10.76 11.65
C ALA A 56 -11.84 9.38 11.10
N GLY A 57 -12.68 8.40 11.39
CA GLY A 57 -12.59 7.06 10.79
C GLY A 57 -12.75 5.93 11.80
N LYS A 58 -12.76 4.68 11.25
CA LYS A 58 -12.88 3.47 12.07
C LYS A 58 -11.55 3.14 12.74
N GLU A 59 -11.59 2.69 13.97
CA GLU A 59 -10.39 2.23 14.67
C GLU A 59 -9.73 1.06 13.95
N SER A 60 -8.42 1.16 13.75
CA SER A 60 -7.61 0.14 13.08
C SER A 60 -6.90 -0.81 14.05
N GLY A 61 -7.22 -0.74 15.35
CA GLY A 61 -6.48 -1.45 16.38
C GLY A 61 -5.08 -0.87 16.60
N HIS A 62 -4.36 -1.41 17.57
CA HIS A 62 -2.98 -1.00 17.86
C HIS A 62 -2.14 -2.19 18.32
N VAL A 63 -0.83 -2.10 18.10
CA VAL A 63 0.13 -3.07 18.64
C VAL A 63 0.20 -2.91 20.17
N PRO A 64 -0.01 -3.99 20.97
CA PRO A 64 -0.17 -3.86 22.42
C PRO A 64 1.12 -3.54 23.19
N PHE A 65 2.27 -3.53 22.52
CA PHE A 65 3.58 -3.22 23.13
C PHE A 65 4.27 -2.05 22.39
N ARG A 66 5.23 -1.40 23.05
CA ARG A 66 6.07 -0.38 22.42
C ARG A 66 7.13 -1.06 21.57
N ILE A 67 7.20 -0.71 20.29
CA ILE A 67 8.14 -1.31 19.34
C ILE A 67 9.58 -0.85 19.54
N GLU A 68 9.79 0.27 20.21
CA GLU A 68 11.12 0.82 20.54
C GLU A 68 11.80 0.08 21.71
N GLY A 69 11.05 -0.75 22.46
CA GLY A 69 11.60 -1.52 23.56
C GLY A 69 12.59 -2.60 23.11
N ALA A 70 13.62 -2.87 23.91
CA ALA A 70 14.63 -3.90 23.60
C ALA A 70 14.00 -5.27 23.33
N ALA A 71 13.04 -5.70 24.16
CA ALA A 71 12.31 -6.96 23.96
C ALA A 71 11.53 -6.98 22.63
N ALA A 72 10.89 -5.87 22.26
CA ALA A 72 10.20 -5.76 20.98
C ALA A 72 11.18 -5.88 19.81
N ARG A 73 12.29 -5.19 19.87
CA ARG A 73 13.30 -5.15 18.80
C ARG A 73 14.02 -6.49 18.62
N TYR A 74 14.41 -7.15 19.70
CA TYR A 74 15.26 -8.34 19.63
C TYR A 74 14.51 -9.67 19.69
N ILE A 75 13.27 -9.68 20.18
CA ILE A 75 12.47 -10.92 20.33
C ILE A 75 11.21 -10.86 19.48
N PHE A 76 10.32 -9.89 19.74
CA PHE A 76 8.98 -9.91 19.13
C PHE A 76 8.99 -9.58 17.62
N GLN A 77 9.77 -8.59 17.18
CA GLN A 77 9.87 -8.26 15.75
C GLN A 77 10.49 -9.40 14.93
N PRO A 78 11.66 -9.98 15.31
CA PRO A 78 12.21 -11.12 14.60
C PRO A 78 11.25 -12.32 14.58
N LEU A 79 10.60 -12.63 15.69
CA LEU A 79 9.64 -13.73 15.77
C LEU A 79 8.44 -13.46 14.85
N LEU A 80 7.85 -12.27 14.92
CA LEU A 80 6.70 -11.91 14.11
C LEU A 80 7.02 -11.92 12.62
N PHE A 81 8.11 -11.28 12.20
CA PHE A 81 8.44 -11.15 10.78
C PHE A 81 9.12 -12.40 10.21
N ARG A 82 10.12 -12.98 10.90
CA ARG A 82 10.89 -14.12 10.38
C ARG A 82 10.22 -15.47 10.56
N VAL A 83 9.36 -15.65 11.57
CA VAL A 83 8.66 -16.91 11.78
C VAL A 83 7.22 -16.80 11.30
N VAL A 84 6.41 -15.96 11.93
CA VAL A 84 4.99 -15.88 11.61
C VAL A 84 4.78 -15.30 10.21
N GLY A 85 5.33 -14.13 9.92
CA GLY A 85 5.16 -13.42 8.65
C GLY A 85 5.85 -14.09 7.47
N HIS A 86 6.98 -14.76 7.71
CA HIS A 86 7.83 -15.32 6.65
C HIS A 86 7.58 -16.81 6.36
N ARG A 87 7.13 -17.61 7.36
CA ARG A 87 6.96 -19.06 7.22
C ARG A 87 5.53 -19.54 7.43
N VAL A 88 4.74 -18.86 8.25
CA VAL A 88 3.36 -19.28 8.56
C VAL A 88 2.34 -18.57 7.68
N LEU A 89 2.47 -17.26 7.52
CA LEU A 89 1.55 -16.47 6.70
C LEU A 89 2.08 -16.35 5.25
N THR A 90 2.02 -17.48 4.53
CA THR A 90 2.45 -17.56 3.12
C THR A 90 1.29 -17.98 2.22
N VAL A 91 1.41 -17.75 0.91
CA VAL A 91 0.43 -18.20 -0.09
C VAL A 91 0.30 -19.72 -0.16
N ASP A 92 1.32 -20.47 0.30
CA ASP A 92 1.33 -21.93 0.30
C ASP A 92 0.62 -22.52 1.52
N THR A 93 0.46 -21.77 2.60
CA THR A 93 -0.22 -22.25 3.80
C THR A 93 -1.72 -21.97 3.78
N PRO A 94 -2.57 -22.87 4.31
CA PRO A 94 -4.02 -22.61 4.41
C PRO A 94 -4.35 -21.36 5.21
N ILE A 95 -3.60 -21.10 6.28
CA ILE A 95 -3.78 -19.93 7.15
C ILE A 95 -3.42 -18.65 6.38
N GLY A 96 -2.30 -18.64 5.68
CA GLY A 96 -1.87 -17.49 4.89
C GLY A 96 -2.87 -17.15 3.78
N ARG A 97 -3.34 -18.15 3.03
CA ARG A 97 -4.39 -17.95 2.00
C ARG A 97 -5.68 -17.37 2.58
N LYS A 98 -6.14 -17.87 3.73
CA LYS A 98 -7.35 -17.38 4.38
C LYS A 98 -7.22 -15.95 4.90
N LEU A 99 -6.04 -15.57 5.40
CA LEU A 99 -5.80 -14.25 5.99
C LEU A 99 -5.33 -13.20 4.96
N ARG A 100 -4.77 -13.62 3.82
CA ARG A 100 -4.27 -12.71 2.77
C ARG A 100 -5.26 -11.60 2.40
N PRO A 101 -6.54 -11.86 2.07
CA PRO A 101 -7.48 -10.80 1.69
C PRO A 101 -7.67 -9.77 2.80
N LYS A 102 -7.71 -10.22 4.07
CA LYS A 102 -7.83 -9.32 5.22
C LYS A 102 -6.57 -8.49 5.44
N LEU A 103 -5.40 -9.09 5.30
CA LEU A 103 -4.12 -8.41 5.52
C LEU A 103 -3.81 -7.38 4.43
N ILE A 104 -4.27 -7.61 3.20
CA ILE A 104 -4.10 -6.66 2.09
C ILE A 104 -5.14 -5.52 2.18
N SER A 105 -6.40 -5.84 2.51
CA SER A 105 -7.51 -4.87 2.48
C SER A 105 -7.65 -4.00 3.72
N HIS A 106 -7.02 -4.37 4.83
CA HIS A 106 -7.13 -3.62 6.08
C HIS A 106 -5.88 -2.75 6.33
N ALA A 107 -6.12 -1.55 6.84
CA ALA A 107 -5.03 -0.71 7.31
C ALA A 107 -4.23 -1.44 8.41
N ALA A 108 -2.90 -1.32 8.34
CA ALA A 108 -2.03 -1.85 9.38
C ALA A 108 -2.41 -1.27 10.75
N PRO A 109 -2.34 -2.06 11.83
CA PRO A 109 -2.59 -1.55 13.18
C PRO A 109 -1.64 -0.40 13.51
N LEU A 110 -2.05 0.50 14.39
CA LEU A 110 -1.21 1.59 14.87
C LEU A 110 0.05 1.03 15.54
N VAL A 111 1.20 1.45 15.05
CA VAL A 111 2.50 0.92 15.47
C VAL A 111 3.13 1.82 16.52
N ARG A 112 3.35 3.09 16.20
CA ARG A 112 4.02 4.06 17.09
C ARG A 112 3.04 4.78 17.99
N VAL A 113 1.95 5.25 17.43
CA VAL A 113 0.95 6.04 18.14
C VAL A 113 -0.02 5.12 18.87
N LYS A 114 -0.31 5.42 20.13
CA LYS A 114 -1.30 4.71 20.93
C LYS A 114 -2.57 5.58 21.08
N PRO A 115 -3.74 4.97 21.27
CA PRO A 115 -4.97 5.73 21.54
C PRO A 115 -4.82 6.71 22.72
N LYS A 116 -4.02 6.35 23.72
CA LYS A 116 -3.72 7.21 24.87
C LYS A 116 -2.94 8.47 24.47
N ASP A 117 -2.02 8.34 23.51
CA ASP A 117 -1.21 9.49 23.07
C ASP A 117 -2.10 10.51 22.35
N LEU A 118 -3.04 10.04 21.52
CA LEU A 118 -4.04 10.87 20.85
C LEU A 118 -4.94 11.61 21.87
N ALA A 119 -5.43 10.90 22.87
CA ALA A 119 -6.26 11.47 23.91
C ALA A 119 -5.49 12.51 24.75
N THR A 120 -4.22 12.23 25.09
CA THR A 120 -3.35 13.16 25.85
C THR A 120 -3.06 14.43 25.06
N ALA A 121 -2.95 14.34 23.74
CA ALA A 121 -2.78 15.48 22.84
C ALA A 121 -4.08 16.29 22.61
N GLY A 122 -5.20 15.90 23.21
CA GLY A 122 -6.48 16.58 23.06
C GLY A 122 -7.17 16.34 21.71
N ILE A 123 -6.75 15.33 20.95
CA ILE A 123 -7.33 14.98 19.66
C ILE A 123 -8.70 14.36 19.88
N GLN A 124 -9.72 14.95 19.27
CA GLN A 124 -11.09 14.47 19.34
C GLN A 124 -11.35 13.39 18.30
N ARG A 125 -11.79 12.21 18.75
CA ARG A 125 -12.20 11.14 17.85
C ARG A 125 -13.63 11.40 17.39
N VAL A 126 -13.84 11.37 16.06
CA VAL A 126 -15.15 11.56 15.44
C VAL A 126 -15.49 10.41 14.49
N PRO A 127 -16.78 10.16 14.23
CA PRO A 127 -17.21 9.19 13.24
C PRO A 127 -16.61 9.46 11.85
N ARG A 128 -16.73 8.49 10.94
CA ARG A 128 -16.28 8.71 9.55
C ARG A 128 -17.09 9.81 8.88
N ILE A 129 -16.48 10.52 7.95
CA ILE A 129 -17.18 11.41 7.03
C ILE A 129 -18.00 10.57 6.05
N VAL A 130 -19.23 10.98 5.81
CA VAL A 130 -20.15 10.35 4.85
C VAL A 130 -20.50 11.24 3.66
N GLY A 131 -20.17 12.52 3.73
CA GLY A 131 -20.44 13.52 2.69
C GLY A 131 -20.02 14.91 3.11
N VAL A 132 -20.56 15.89 2.41
CA VAL A 132 -20.41 17.34 2.69
C VAL A 132 -21.79 17.96 2.72
N LEU A 133 -22.01 18.88 3.64
CA LEU A 133 -23.23 19.67 3.72
C LEU A 133 -22.83 21.14 3.97
N ASP A 134 -23.37 22.04 3.15
CA ASP A 134 -23.06 23.48 3.21
C ASP A 134 -21.55 23.79 3.18
N GLY A 135 -20.79 23.03 2.38
CA GLY A 135 -19.34 23.17 2.25
C GLY A 135 -18.52 22.60 3.42
N HIS A 136 -19.15 21.97 4.42
CA HIS A 136 -18.49 21.39 5.59
C HIS A 136 -18.62 19.87 5.65
N PRO A 137 -17.64 19.16 6.27
CA PRO A 137 -17.71 17.72 6.45
C PRO A 137 -18.94 17.28 7.25
N LEU A 138 -19.71 16.34 6.68
CA LEU A 138 -20.83 15.67 7.34
C LEU A 138 -20.36 14.32 7.88
N LEU A 139 -20.53 14.12 9.17
CA LEU A 139 -20.17 12.89 9.88
C LEU A 139 -21.31 11.86 9.84
N ALA A 140 -20.99 10.60 10.07
CA ALA A 140 -21.95 9.50 10.05
C ALA A 140 -23.06 9.59 11.12
N ASP A 141 -22.83 10.36 12.18
CA ASP A 141 -23.82 10.70 13.21
C ASP A 141 -24.63 11.97 12.90
N GLN A 142 -24.57 12.45 11.65
CA GLN A 142 -25.24 13.64 11.13
C GLN A 142 -24.72 14.98 11.70
N GLN A 143 -23.61 14.99 12.44
CA GLN A 143 -22.97 16.23 12.85
C GLN A 143 -22.21 16.85 11.67
N ILE A 144 -22.31 18.16 11.54
CA ILE A 144 -21.51 18.98 10.61
C ILE A 144 -20.32 19.50 11.38
N LEU A 145 -19.11 19.29 10.85
CA LEU A 145 -17.89 19.71 11.50
C LEU A 145 -17.32 20.96 10.81
N GLN A 146 -17.31 22.08 11.51
CA GLN A 146 -16.71 23.30 10.99
C GLN A 146 -15.20 23.28 11.19
N VAL A 147 -14.45 23.12 10.11
CA VAL A 147 -12.98 23.08 10.11
C VAL A 147 -12.44 23.94 8.98
N ALA A 148 -11.27 24.50 9.19
CA ALA A 148 -10.55 25.26 8.18
C ALA A 148 -9.69 24.37 7.26
N ASN A 149 -9.32 23.18 7.73
CA ASN A 149 -8.40 22.30 7.01
C ASN A 149 -8.88 20.85 7.07
N VAL A 150 -8.71 20.10 5.97
CA VAL A 150 -8.94 18.66 5.89
C VAL A 150 -7.69 17.97 5.34
N ILE A 151 -7.16 16.99 6.08
CA ILE A 151 -6.04 16.17 5.65
C ILE A 151 -6.53 14.76 5.38
N TRP A 152 -6.45 14.34 4.12
CA TRP A 152 -6.90 13.04 3.65
C TRP A 152 -5.82 11.98 3.85
N CYS A 153 -5.96 11.15 4.87
CA CYS A 153 -5.10 10.00 5.18
C CYS A 153 -5.81 8.69 4.85
N THR A 154 -6.46 8.64 3.70
CA THR A 154 -7.32 7.52 3.27
C THR A 154 -6.55 6.31 2.75
N GLY A 155 -5.23 6.33 2.89
CA GLY A 155 -4.34 5.30 2.37
C GLY A 155 -3.97 5.50 0.91
N SER A 156 -2.96 4.76 0.48
CA SER A 156 -2.55 4.64 -0.91
C SER A 156 -2.48 3.15 -1.25
N GLY A 157 -2.95 2.77 -2.41
CA GLY A 157 -2.73 1.46 -3.02
C GLY A 157 -1.64 1.54 -4.09
N PRO A 158 -1.11 0.40 -4.53
CA PRO A 158 -0.29 0.37 -5.73
C PRO A 158 -1.13 0.85 -6.92
N ASP A 159 -0.53 1.68 -7.75
CA ASP A 159 -1.11 2.10 -9.02
C ASP A 159 -0.40 1.36 -10.16
N PHE A 160 -1.15 0.56 -10.87
CA PHE A 160 -0.69 -0.22 -12.02
C PHE A 160 -1.21 0.34 -13.35
N SER A 161 -1.86 1.50 -13.37
CA SER A 161 -2.44 2.10 -14.58
C SER A 161 -1.42 2.42 -15.68
N TRP A 162 -0.14 2.47 -15.32
CA TRP A 162 0.98 2.65 -16.25
C TRP A 162 1.35 1.38 -17.03
N ILE A 163 0.79 0.22 -16.67
CA ILE A 163 1.02 -1.06 -17.35
C ILE A 163 -0.07 -1.25 -18.41
N ASP A 164 0.27 -1.03 -19.66
CA ASP A 164 -0.60 -1.24 -20.82
C ASP A 164 -0.35 -2.64 -21.43
N LEU A 165 -0.63 -3.68 -20.66
CA LEU A 165 -0.45 -5.08 -21.06
C LEU A 165 -1.67 -5.90 -20.59
N PRO A 166 -2.04 -6.98 -21.29
CA PRO A 166 -3.18 -7.83 -20.93
C PRO A 166 -2.83 -8.78 -19.77
N VAL A 167 -2.42 -8.20 -18.64
CA VAL A 167 -1.95 -8.96 -17.46
C VAL A 167 -2.93 -8.88 -16.28
N PHE A 168 -4.05 -8.18 -16.44
CA PHE A 168 -5.09 -8.02 -15.42
C PHE A 168 -6.25 -8.96 -15.67
N GLY A 169 -6.86 -9.50 -14.62
CA GLY A 169 -8.14 -10.21 -14.68
C GLY A 169 -9.31 -9.23 -14.85
N GLU A 170 -10.50 -9.73 -15.21
CA GLU A 170 -11.69 -8.90 -15.51
C GLU A 170 -12.11 -7.94 -14.38
N ASN A 171 -11.76 -8.22 -13.13
CA ASN A 171 -12.10 -7.39 -11.96
C ASN A 171 -10.90 -7.19 -11.03
N GLU A 172 -9.68 -7.36 -11.52
CA GLU A 172 -8.48 -7.31 -10.69
C GLU A 172 -7.76 -5.98 -10.87
N HIS A 173 -7.43 -5.35 -9.75
CA HIS A 173 -6.62 -4.13 -9.71
C HIS A 173 -5.13 -4.42 -9.56
N GLU A 174 -4.74 -5.69 -9.46
CA GLU A 174 -3.37 -6.17 -9.37
C GLU A 174 -3.10 -7.12 -10.54
N PRO A 175 -1.93 -7.05 -11.20
CA PRO A 175 -1.59 -7.95 -12.29
C PRO A 175 -1.63 -9.42 -11.85
N MET A 176 -2.14 -10.29 -12.72
CA MET A 176 -2.15 -11.75 -12.47
C MET A 176 -0.73 -12.28 -12.46
N HIS A 177 -0.31 -12.80 -11.32
CA HIS A 177 1.03 -13.37 -11.15
C HIS A 177 1.02 -14.54 -10.18
N HIS A 178 2.02 -15.39 -10.31
CA HIS A 178 2.35 -16.38 -9.28
C HIS A 178 3.73 -16.05 -8.69
N ARG A 179 3.75 -15.63 -7.42
CA ARG A 179 4.98 -15.20 -6.71
C ARG A 179 5.82 -14.18 -7.50
N GLY A 180 5.15 -13.21 -8.12
CA GLY A 180 5.78 -12.16 -8.91
C GLY A 180 6.10 -12.52 -10.37
N VAL A 181 5.97 -13.77 -10.79
CA VAL A 181 6.15 -14.19 -12.19
C VAL A 181 4.83 -14.09 -12.94
N VAL A 182 4.79 -13.33 -14.03
CA VAL A 182 3.62 -13.17 -14.90
C VAL A 182 3.67 -14.22 -16.01
N ALA A 183 2.80 -15.23 -15.91
CA ALA A 183 2.85 -16.40 -16.80
C ALA A 183 2.51 -16.09 -18.26
N ASN A 184 1.54 -15.19 -18.49
CA ASN A 184 1.07 -14.79 -19.82
C ASN A 184 1.91 -13.66 -20.45
N GLN A 185 2.91 -13.11 -19.73
CA GLN A 185 3.80 -12.07 -20.24
C GLN A 185 5.26 -12.40 -19.86
N PRO A 186 5.95 -13.24 -20.63
CA PRO A 186 7.35 -13.60 -20.40
C PRO A 186 8.23 -12.33 -20.34
N GLY A 187 9.08 -12.26 -19.32
CA GLY A 187 9.96 -11.10 -19.08
C GLY A 187 9.39 -10.03 -18.15
N LEU A 188 8.11 -10.15 -17.75
CA LEU A 188 7.51 -9.27 -16.75
C LEU A 188 7.51 -9.96 -15.37
N TYR A 189 8.09 -9.27 -14.40
CA TYR A 189 8.22 -9.74 -13.01
C TYR A 189 7.89 -8.64 -12.02
N PHE A 190 7.38 -9.02 -10.84
CA PHE A 190 7.09 -8.12 -9.74
C PHE A 190 7.85 -8.52 -8.48
N VAL A 191 8.41 -7.53 -7.78
CA VAL A 191 9.04 -7.69 -6.47
C VAL A 191 8.51 -6.61 -5.52
N GLY A 192 8.36 -6.94 -4.24
CA GLY A 192 7.97 -5.96 -3.22
C GLY A 192 6.46 -5.71 -3.11
N LEU A 193 5.63 -6.42 -3.87
CA LEU A 193 4.18 -6.34 -3.69
C LEU A 193 3.77 -6.90 -2.32
N SER A 194 2.73 -6.30 -1.75
CA SER A 194 2.17 -6.75 -0.48
C SER A 194 1.70 -8.20 -0.58
N PHE A 195 2.20 -9.06 0.29
CA PHE A 195 1.86 -10.48 0.30
C PHE A 195 2.12 -11.21 -1.04
N LEU A 196 3.23 -10.88 -1.69
CA LEU A 196 3.64 -11.52 -2.94
C LEU A 196 3.78 -13.04 -2.76
N TYR A 197 4.56 -13.47 -1.78
CA TYR A 197 4.65 -14.84 -1.29
C TYR A 197 4.18 -14.97 0.16
N ALA A 198 4.54 -14.03 1.03
CA ALA A 198 4.25 -14.05 2.45
C ALA A 198 3.87 -12.66 2.95
N MET A 199 3.35 -12.57 4.18
CA MET A 199 3.07 -11.30 4.83
C MET A 199 4.31 -10.39 4.89
N SER A 200 5.49 -10.98 4.97
CA SER A 200 6.77 -10.24 5.01
C SER A 200 7.25 -9.71 3.65
N SER A 201 6.65 -10.11 2.52
CA SER A 201 7.10 -9.76 1.16
C SER A 201 7.18 -8.24 0.90
N GLY A 202 6.27 -7.46 1.47
CA GLY A 202 6.26 -5.99 1.37
C GLY A 202 7.22 -5.27 2.33
N PHE A 203 8.08 -6.00 3.07
CA PHE A 203 9.00 -5.46 4.06
C PHE A 203 10.44 -5.88 3.78
N LEU A 204 11.42 -5.04 4.16
CA LEU A 204 12.84 -5.34 3.99
C LEU A 204 13.26 -6.76 4.47
N PRO A 205 12.75 -7.29 5.60
CA PRO A 205 13.14 -8.63 6.05
C PRO A 205 12.59 -9.80 5.23
N GLY A 206 11.76 -9.55 4.21
CA GLY A 206 11.12 -10.60 3.44
C GLY A 206 11.25 -10.48 1.93
N VAL A 207 11.70 -9.31 1.43
CA VAL A 207 11.84 -9.05 0.00
C VAL A 207 12.99 -9.84 -0.64
N ASP A 208 14.03 -10.17 0.12
CA ASP A 208 15.21 -10.92 -0.32
C ASP A 208 14.82 -12.28 -0.94
N ARG A 209 13.98 -13.05 -0.26
CA ARG A 209 13.49 -14.34 -0.75
C ARG A 209 12.66 -14.21 -2.04
N ASP A 210 11.84 -13.18 -2.14
CA ASP A 210 11.04 -12.95 -3.34
C ASP A 210 11.94 -12.53 -4.50
N ALA A 211 12.96 -11.69 -4.25
CA ALA A 211 13.95 -11.31 -5.23
C ALA A 211 14.77 -12.53 -5.72
N GLU A 212 15.21 -13.40 -4.81
CA GLU A 212 15.91 -14.64 -5.16
C GLU A 212 15.05 -15.54 -6.07
N HIS A 213 13.75 -15.71 -5.72
CA HIS A 213 12.82 -16.46 -6.55
C HIS A 213 12.69 -15.87 -7.97
N ILE A 214 12.60 -14.55 -8.09
CA ILE A 214 12.53 -13.88 -9.39
C ILE A 214 13.83 -14.05 -10.18
N VAL A 215 14.99 -13.89 -9.55
CA VAL A 215 16.29 -14.15 -10.22
C VAL A 215 16.36 -15.58 -10.77
N HIS A 216 15.96 -16.59 -9.99
CA HIS A 216 15.89 -17.96 -10.49
C HIS A 216 14.94 -18.12 -11.67
N ALA A 217 13.78 -17.45 -11.65
CA ALA A 217 12.83 -17.48 -12.75
C ALA A 217 13.38 -16.83 -14.02
N ILE A 218 14.12 -15.74 -13.89
CA ILE A 218 14.79 -15.05 -15.01
C ILE A 218 15.84 -15.96 -15.63
N LEU A 219 16.72 -16.55 -14.83
CA LEU A 219 17.77 -17.45 -15.31
C LEU A 219 17.19 -18.69 -16.02
N ALA A 220 16.19 -19.33 -15.44
CA ALA A 220 15.49 -20.45 -16.07
C ALA A 220 14.73 -20.05 -17.36
N GLY A 221 14.34 -18.80 -17.50
CA GLY A 221 13.77 -18.24 -18.74
C GLY A 221 14.83 -17.99 -19.80
N ALA A 222 15.99 -17.48 -19.41
CA ALA A 222 17.12 -17.22 -20.31
C ALA A 222 17.67 -18.52 -20.92
N ASP A 223 17.79 -19.58 -20.11
CA ASP A 223 18.24 -20.90 -20.59
C ASP A 223 17.30 -21.48 -21.66
N ARG A 224 15.98 -21.30 -21.49
CA ARG A 224 14.97 -21.74 -22.48
C ARG A 224 14.99 -20.95 -23.77
N THR A 225 15.46 -19.70 -23.76
CA THR A 225 15.62 -18.86 -24.97
C THR A 225 16.93 -19.16 -25.70
N SER A 226 17.98 -19.58 -25.00
CA SER A 226 19.27 -19.95 -25.60
C SER A 226 19.21 -21.30 -26.33
N ASP A 227 18.30 -22.20 -25.92
CA ASP A 227 18.07 -23.52 -26.54
C ASP A 227 17.13 -23.47 -27.77
N ARG A 228 16.59 -22.33 -28.14
CA ARG A 228 15.85 -22.20 -29.39
C ARG A 228 16.87 -22.12 -30.55
N PRO A 229 16.85 -23.08 -31.49
CA PRO A 229 17.70 -22.99 -32.69
C PRO A 229 17.37 -21.66 -33.39
N GLY A 230 18.39 -20.86 -33.62
CA GLY A 230 18.28 -19.62 -34.38
C GLY A 230 17.59 -19.88 -35.73
N PRO A 231 16.92 -18.88 -36.31
CA PRO A 231 16.27 -19.03 -37.61
C PRO A 231 17.32 -19.58 -38.58
N ALA A 232 16.98 -20.69 -39.24
CA ALA A 232 17.85 -21.28 -40.25
C ALA A 232 18.19 -20.23 -41.29
N VAL A 233 19.47 -19.85 -41.38
CA VAL A 233 19.95 -18.97 -42.40
C VAL A 233 19.96 -19.74 -43.71
N ASP A 234 18.93 -19.55 -44.54
CA ASP A 234 18.85 -20.14 -45.86
C ASP A 234 19.95 -19.51 -46.74
N HIS A 235 21.07 -20.19 -46.80
CA HIS A 235 22.10 -19.88 -47.75
C HIS A 235 21.64 -20.36 -49.14
N GLY A 236 20.74 -19.58 -49.76
CA GLY A 236 20.32 -19.76 -51.15
C GLY A 236 21.52 -19.70 -52.07
N ILE A 237 22.13 -20.88 -52.36
CA ILE A 237 23.15 -21.03 -53.42
C ILE A 237 22.44 -20.80 -54.75
N ARG A 238 22.55 -19.60 -55.30
CA ARG A 238 22.20 -19.29 -56.69
C ARG A 238 23.13 -20.09 -57.59
N ARG A 239 22.64 -21.13 -58.22
CA ARG A 239 23.35 -21.76 -59.35
C ARG A 239 23.43 -20.81 -60.52
N PRO A 240 24.58 -20.63 -61.18
CA PRO A 240 24.67 -19.81 -62.37
C PRO A 240 23.92 -20.45 -63.54
N MET A 241 23.06 -19.72 -64.19
CA MET A 241 22.44 -20.10 -65.47
C MET A 241 23.55 -20.29 -66.51
N ARG A 242 23.62 -21.47 -67.09
CA ARG A 242 24.38 -21.72 -68.32
C ARG A 242 23.59 -21.18 -69.47
N SER A 243 24.13 -20.21 -70.14
CA SER A 243 23.74 -19.75 -71.47
C SER A 243 24.16 -20.82 -72.51
N GLY A 244 23.21 -21.28 -73.32
CA GLY A 244 23.35 -22.01 -74.56
C GLY A 244 22.30 -21.54 -75.55
#